data_fc85e0a0fa7f3ae720adee78841c5cf2
#
_entry.id   fc85e0a0fa7f3ae720adee78841c5cf2
#
_cell.length_a   1.000
_cell.length_b   1.000
_cell.length_c   1.000
_cell.angle_alpha   90.00
_cell.angle_beta   90.00
_cell.angle_gamma   90.00
#
_symmetry.space_group_name_H-M   'P 1'
#
loop_
_entity.id
_entity.type
_entity.pdbx_description
1 polymer ?
#
loop_
_entity_poly.entity_id
_entity_poly.type
_entity_poly.pdbx_seq_one_letter_code
_entity_poly.pdbx_strand_id
1 'polypeptide(L)'
;MKKIIFMMASLLLLVGCTTNKPAEANNENELINEQLMQDNMKEVQAYLKECGAFFIATVDGDQPRVRPFGVSEIIDGRLYIMTGKRKDVFKQMAANGKFEICALKPSGAEWMRLSGTLVNDETLAVKEEFLNRNEELKSMYRADDDNMAVLYIQDATARFCSFSAPERKVTF
;
A
#
# COMPACT_ATOMS: atom_id res chain seq x y z
N MET A 1 -6.95 44.13 -73.84
CA MET A 1 -7.66 44.52 -72.57
C MET A 1 -8.07 43.25 -71.86
N LYS A 2 -7.24 42.82 -70.91
CA LYS A 2 -7.49 41.59 -70.06
C LYS A 2 -7.90 42.05 -68.67
N LYS A 3 -9.13 41.73 -68.30
CA LYS A 3 -9.66 41.99 -66.95
C LYS A 3 -9.10 40.94 -65.97
N ILE A 4 -8.39 41.38 -64.95
CA ILE A 4 -7.90 40.55 -63.82
C ILE A 4 -8.99 40.60 -62.79
N ILE A 5 -9.56 39.42 -62.48
CA ILE A 5 -10.51 39.23 -61.40
C ILE A 5 -9.72 38.84 -60.12
N PHE A 6 -9.80 39.69 -59.10
CA PHE A 6 -9.22 39.48 -57.79
C PHE A 6 -10.18 38.63 -56.98
N MET A 7 -9.76 37.41 -56.66
CA MET A 7 -10.50 36.50 -55.83
C MET A 7 -10.00 36.64 -54.38
N MET A 8 -10.79 37.31 -53.53
CA MET A 8 -10.52 37.40 -52.10
C MET A 8 -10.86 36.04 -51.43
N ALA A 9 -9.84 35.31 -51.01
CA ALA A 9 -10.01 34.14 -50.15
C ALA A 9 -10.18 34.60 -48.69
N SER A 10 -11.38 34.43 -48.17
CA SER A 10 -11.73 34.68 -46.76
C SER A 10 -11.21 33.52 -45.93
N LEU A 11 -10.15 33.73 -45.14
CA LEU A 11 -9.61 32.74 -44.21
C LEU A 11 -10.45 32.78 -42.93
N LEU A 12 -11.39 31.82 -42.75
CA LEU A 12 -12.10 31.58 -41.51
C LEU A 12 -11.14 30.92 -40.53
N LEU A 13 -10.66 31.67 -39.55
CA LEU A 13 -10.00 31.13 -38.34
C LEU A 13 -11.06 30.48 -37.47
N LEU A 14 -11.16 29.16 -37.52
CA LEU A 14 -11.87 28.36 -36.53
C LEU A 14 -11.02 28.35 -35.24
N VAL A 15 -11.35 29.20 -34.29
CA VAL A 15 -10.88 29.11 -32.91
C VAL A 15 -11.65 27.91 -32.29
N GLY A 16 -11.01 26.75 -32.33
CA GLY A 16 -11.49 25.57 -31.58
C GLY A 16 -11.33 25.80 -30.08
N CYS A 17 -12.39 26.21 -29.39
CA CYS A 17 -12.45 26.06 -27.94
C CYS A 17 -12.43 24.56 -27.61
N THR A 18 -11.29 24.04 -27.19
CA THR A 18 -11.21 22.73 -26.53
C THR A 18 -11.82 22.90 -25.14
N THR A 19 -13.11 22.63 -25.03
CA THR A 19 -13.75 22.43 -23.74
C THR A 19 -13.22 21.09 -23.21
N ASN A 20 -12.25 21.13 -22.29
CA ASN A 20 -11.87 19.95 -21.51
C ASN A 20 -13.13 19.39 -20.83
N LYS A 21 -13.56 18.21 -21.22
CA LYS A 21 -14.73 17.54 -20.66
C LYS A 21 -14.45 17.21 -19.19
N PRO A 22 -15.42 17.44 -18.25
CA PRO A 22 -15.27 17.10 -16.84
C PRO A 22 -14.90 15.62 -16.59
N ALA A 23 -15.25 14.72 -17.50
CA ALA A 23 -14.95 13.29 -17.42
C ALA A 23 -13.46 12.96 -17.61
N GLU A 24 -12.72 13.70 -18.45
CA GLU A 24 -11.28 13.47 -18.68
C GLU A 24 -10.46 13.96 -17.48
N ALA A 25 -10.81 15.11 -16.90
CA ALA A 25 -10.16 15.62 -15.70
C ALA A 25 -10.38 14.73 -14.46
N ASN A 26 -11.55 14.09 -14.34
CA ASN A 26 -11.82 13.14 -13.26
C ASN A 26 -10.97 11.87 -13.39
N ASN A 27 -10.79 11.34 -14.60
CA ASN A 27 -9.99 10.16 -14.86
C ASN A 27 -8.48 10.40 -14.59
N GLU A 28 -7.94 11.56 -14.97
CA GLU A 28 -6.56 11.93 -14.67
C GLU A 28 -6.32 12.04 -13.16
N ASN A 29 -7.24 12.65 -12.41
CA ASN A 29 -7.12 12.77 -10.96
C ASN A 29 -7.21 11.40 -10.26
N GLU A 30 -8.05 10.49 -10.72
CA GLU A 30 -8.12 9.10 -10.20
C GLU A 30 -6.78 8.37 -10.42
N LEU A 31 -6.22 8.42 -11.63
CA LEU A 31 -4.94 7.80 -11.95
C LEU A 31 -3.78 8.36 -11.11
N ILE A 32 -3.76 9.68 -10.91
CA ILE A 32 -2.74 10.34 -10.07
C ILE A 32 -2.87 9.87 -8.61
N ASN A 33 -4.09 9.78 -8.08
CA ASN A 33 -4.33 9.30 -6.73
C ASN A 33 -3.94 7.82 -6.56
N GLU A 34 -4.28 6.98 -7.51
CA GLU A 34 -3.90 5.56 -7.52
C GLU A 34 -2.38 5.40 -7.53
N GLN A 35 -1.68 6.15 -8.39
CA GLN A 35 -0.23 6.14 -8.44
C GLN A 35 0.39 6.61 -7.11
N LEU A 36 -0.14 7.68 -6.51
CA LEU A 36 0.32 8.19 -5.22
C LEU A 36 0.14 7.14 -4.11
N MET A 37 -1.00 6.44 -4.07
CA MET A 37 -1.23 5.36 -3.11
C MET A 37 -0.23 4.22 -3.28
N GLN A 38 0.07 3.82 -4.53
CA GLN A 38 1.06 2.79 -4.82
C GLN A 38 2.47 3.23 -4.39
N ASP A 39 2.84 4.47 -4.61
CA ASP A 39 4.16 4.99 -4.22
C ASP A 39 4.29 5.11 -2.70
N ASN A 40 3.24 5.54 -1.99
CA ASN A 40 3.16 5.54 -0.53
C ASN A 40 3.32 4.13 0.04
N MET A 41 2.64 3.13 -0.55
CA MET A 41 2.73 1.72 -0.14
C MET A 41 4.15 1.17 -0.31
N LYS A 42 4.82 1.46 -1.43
CA LYS A 42 6.21 1.08 -1.67
C LYS A 42 7.16 1.72 -0.66
N GLU A 43 6.96 3.00 -0.33
CA GLU A 43 7.75 3.69 0.68
C GLU A 43 7.61 3.01 2.05
N VAL A 44 6.38 2.69 2.45
CA VAL A 44 6.09 1.98 3.71
C VAL A 44 6.76 0.60 3.72
N GLN A 45 6.65 -0.18 2.64
CA GLN A 45 7.31 -1.48 2.56
C GLN A 45 8.83 -1.36 2.65
N ALA A 46 9.42 -0.40 1.95
CA ALA A 46 10.86 -0.17 1.98
C ALA A 46 11.33 0.17 3.40
N TYR A 47 10.54 0.97 4.13
CA TYR A 47 10.82 1.30 5.53
C TYR A 47 10.77 0.08 6.44
N LEU A 48 9.75 -0.79 6.28
CA LEU A 48 9.65 -2.04 7.04
C LEU A 48 10.85 -2.96 6.77
N LYS A 49 11.27 -3.08 5.51
CA LYS A 49 12.44 -3.88 5.12
C LYS A 49 13.75 -3.31 5.66
N GLU A 50 13.92 -1.99 5.68
CA GLU A 50 15.09 -1.32 6.28
C GLU A 50 15.20 -1.58 7.78
N CYS A 51 14.07 -1.61 8.49
CA CYS A 51 14.03 -1.92 9.92
C CYS A 51 14.32 -3.41 10.21
N GLY A 52 14.13 -4.31 9.26
CA GLY A 52 14.29 -5.76 9.40
C GLY A 52 13.19 -6.38 10.24
N ALA A 53 13.11 -6.04 11.54
CA ALA A 53 12.02 -6.44 12.43
C ALA A 53 11.13 -5.23 12.76
N PHE A 54 9.82 -5.47 12.80
CA PHE A 54 8.83 -4.50 13.24
C PHE A 54 7.88 -5.15 14.25
N PHE A 55 7.28 -4.34 15.10
CA PHE A 55 6.39 -4.82 16.15
C PHE A 55 4.94 -4.53 15.79
N ILE A 56 4.09 -5.56 15.84
CA ILE A 56 2.66 -5.39 15.61
C ILE A 56 1.88 -5.50 16.91
N ALA A 57 1.05 -4.51 17.17
CA ALA A 57 0.08 -4.49 18.27
C ALA A 57 -1.30 -4.95 17.76
N THR A 58 -1.95 -5.81 18.56
CA THR A 58 -3.34 -6.26 18.41
C THR A 58 -4.03 -6.24 19.75
N VAL A 59 -5.33 -6.48 19.78
CA VAL A 59 -6.14 -6.52 21.01
C VAL A 59 -6.64 -7.94 21.27
N ASP A 60 -6.56 -8.37 22.53
CA ASP A 60 -7.07 -9.64 23.06
C ASP A 60 -8.07 -9.31 24.16
N GLY A 61 -9.34 -9.17 23.80
CA GLY A 61 -10.34 -8.57 24.69
C GLY A 61 -10.03 -7.10 24.96
N ASP A 62 -9.65 -6.76 26.19
CA ASP A 62 -9.19 -5.42 26.61
C ASP A 62 -7.66 -5.33 26.75
N GLN A 63 -6.94 -6.45 26.57
CA GLN A 63 -5.49 -6.52 26.75
C GLN A 63 -4.77 -6.25 25.42
N PRO A 64 -3.94 -5.19 25.31
CA PRO A 64 -3.06 -5.02 24.16
C PRO A 64 -1.95 -6.08 24.15
N ARG A 65 -1.66 -6.61 22.98
CA ARG A 65 -0.62 -7.60 22.72
C ARG A 65 0.35 -7.08 21.69
N VAL A 66 1.66 -7.28 21.89
CA VAL A 66 2.73 -6.86 20.96
C VAL A 66 3.66 -8.03 20.69
N ARG A 67 4.08 -8.20 19.42
CA ARG A 67 5.06 -9.22 19.03
C ARG A 67 5.83 -8.79 17.77
N PRO A 68 7.05 -9.33 17.54
CA PRO A 68 7.83 -9.04 16.37
C PRO A 68 7.27 -9.75 15.12
N PHE A 69 7.37 -9.07 13.99
CA PHE A 69 7.22 -9.57 12.63
C PHE A 69 8.45 -9.14 11.82
N GLY A 70 8.74 -9.80 10.70
CA GLY A 70 9.95 -9.49 9.92
C GLY A 70 9.72 -9.44 8.42
N VAL A 71 8.54 -9.82 7.93
CA VAL A 71 8.31 -9.99 6.49
C VAL A 71 7.07 -9.23 6.05
N SER A 72 7.23 -8.48 4.96
CA SER A 72 6.14 -7.78 4.30
C SER A 72 6.37 -7.76 2.78
N GLU A 73 5.32 -8.03 1.98
CA GLU A 73 5.41 -8.05 0.51
C GLU A 73 4.27 -7.27 -0.13
N ILE A 74 4.57 -6.59 -1.25
CA ILE A 74 3.55 -6.03 -2.12
C ILE A 74 3.27 -7.04 -3.22
N ILE A 75 2.05 -7.58 -3.25
CA ILE A 75 1.58 -8.53 -4.26
C ILE A 75 0.29 -7.95 -4.84
N ASP A 76 0.20 -7.87 -6.16
CA ASP A 76 -0.97 -7.36 -6.89
C ASP A 76 -1.50 -6.01 -6.33
N GLY A 77 -0.57 -5.09 -6.02
CA GLY A 77 -0.90 -3.76 -5.54
C GLY A 77 -1.40 -3.68 -4.09
N ARG A 78 -1.20 -4.72 -3.27
CA ARG A 78 -1.56 -4.74 -1.84
C ARG A 78 -0.35 -5.08 -0.98
N LEU A 79 -0.24 -4.44 0.17
CA LEU A 79 0.81 -4.73 1.16
C LEU A 79 0.35 -5.84 2.09
N TYR A 80 1.09 -6.94 2.09
CA TYR A 80 0.83 -8.15 2.89
C TYR A 80 1.84 -8.32 4.01
N ILE A 81 1.36 -8.89 5.11
CA ILE A 81 2.14 -9.54 6.16
C ILE A 81 1.67 -10.98 6.31
N MET A 82 2.45 -11.84 6.98
CA MET A 82 2.04 -13.23 7.19
C MET A 82 2.20 -13.69 8.63
N THR A 83 1.39 -14.68 8.99
CA THR A 83 1.49 -15.39 10.28
C THR A 83 0.97 -16.83 10.15
N GLY A 84 1.00 -17.59 11.23
CA GLY A 84 0.35 -18.91 11.29
C GLY A 84 -1.03 -18.81 11.92
N LYS A 85 -2.03 -19.47 11.33
CA LYS A 85 -3.43 -19.51 11.85
C LYS A 85 -3.56 -20.12 13.24
N ARG A 86 -2.63 -21.00 13.62
CA ARG A 86 -2.60 -21.62 14.96
C ARG A 86 -2.11 -20.68 16.06
N LYS A 87 -1.50 -19.54 15.69
CA LYS A 87 -1.00 -18.54 16.66
C LYS A 87 -2.14 -17.66 17.16
N ASP A 88 -2.09 -17.27 18.44
CA ASP A 88 -3.09 -16.39 19.04
C ASP A 88 -3.18 -15.03 18.35
N VAL A 89 -2.07 -14.53 17.80
CA VAL A 89 -2.06 -13.29 17.01
C VAL A 89 -3.01 -13.36 15.81
N PHE A 90 -3.08 -14.50 15.12
CA PHE A 90 -4.04 -14.64 14.01
C PHE A 90 -5.48 -14.62 14.51
N LYS A 91 -5.78 -15.31 15.63
CA LYS A 91 -7.12 -15.29 16.24
C LYS A 91 -7.54 -13.86 16.62
N GLN A 92 -6.61 -13.07 17.17
CA GLN A 92 -6.84 -11.66 17.51
C GLN A 92 -7.10 -10.81 16.26
N MET A 93 -6.30 -10.98 15.19
CA MET A 93 -6.48 -10.31 13.93
C MET A 93 -7.80 -10.68 13.23
N ALA A 94 -8.21 -11.94 13.32
CA ALA A 94 -9.47 -12.42 12.76
C ALA A 94 -10.70 -11.91 13.55
N ALA A 95 -10.58 -11.76 14.86
CA ALA A 95 -11.64 -11.23 15.72
C ALA A 95 -11.77 -9.70 15.61
N ASN A 96 -10.63 -9.01 15.44
CA ASN A 96 -10.57 -7.56 15.31
C ASN A 96 -9.41 -7.21 14.35
N GLY A 97 -9.72 -6.85 13.12
CA GLY A 97 -8.72 -6.52 12.11
C GLY A 97 -7.90 -5.26 12.39
N LYS A 98 -8.22 -4.49 13.43
CA LYS A 98 -7.46 -3.28 13.78
C LYS A 98 -6.10 -3.63 14.36
N PHE A 99 -5.09 -2.91 13.91
CA PHE A 99 -3.71 -3.13 14.34
C PHE A 99 -2.93 -1.81 14.35
N GLU A 100 -1.79 -1.82 15.01
CA GLU A 100 -0.75 -0.84 14.81
C GLU A 100 0.62 -1.54 14.73
N ILE A 101 1.41 -1.20 13.72
CA ILE A 101 2.81 -1.57 13.59
C ILE A 101 3.66 -0.40 14.07
N CYS A 102 4.71 -0.71 14.85
CA CYS A 102 5.81 0.19 15.14
C CYS A 102 7.09 -0.41 14.55
N ALA A 103 7.74 0.33 13.66
CA ALA A 103 9.01 -0.04 13.02
C ALA A 103 10.07 1.02 13.36
N LEU A 104 11.10 0.63 14.09
CA LEU A 104 12.20 1.51 14.52
C LEU A 104 13.39 1.28 13.61
N LYS A 105 13.93 2.35 13.02
CA LYS A 105 15.17 2.25 12.25
C LYS A 105 16.36 1.86 13.12
N PRO A 106 17.38 1.21 12.53
CA PRO A 106 18.59 0.81 13.29
C PRO A 106 19.30 1.96 14.00
N SER A 107 19.15 3.20 13.51
CA SER A 107 19.68 4.40 14.16
C SER A 107 19.05 4.70 15.52
N GLY A 108 17.85 4.17 15.79
CA GLY A 108 17.07 4.46 17.00
C GLY A 108 16.44 5.86 17.04
N ALA A 109 16.67 6.70 16.03
CA ALA A 109 16.24 8.11 16.02
C ALA A 109 14.94 8.34 15.22
N GLU A 110 14.58 7.40 14.37
CA GLU A 110 13.41 7.48 13.47
C GLU A 110 12.58 6.20 13.58
N TRP A 111 11.27 6.35 13.61
CA TRP A 111 10.34 5.22 13.60
C TRP A 111 9.12 5.52 12.75
N MET A 112 8.47 4.46 12.29
CA MET A 112 7.19 4.54 11.59
C MET A 112 6.12 3.85 12.43
N ARG A 113 4.93 4.46 12.49
CA ARG A 113 3.70 3.86 12.98
C ARG A 113 2.75 3.64 11.81
N LEU A 114 2.33 2.40 11.58
CA LEU A 114 1.41 2.02 10.51
C LEU A 114 0.16 1.41 11.13
N SER A 115 -0.99 1.98 10.84
CA SER A 115 -2.30 1.50 11.30
C SER A 115 -3.26 1.33 10.13
N GLY A 116 -4.29 0.53 10.30
CA GLY A 116 -5.29 0.23 9.29
C GLY A 116 -6.17 -0.94 9.70
N THR A 117 -6.61 -1.70 8.71
CA THR A 117 -7.37 -2.93 8.90
C THR A 117 -6.68 -4.08 8.19
N LEU A 118 -6.45 -5.18 8.89
CA LEU A 118 -5.94 -6.43 8.33
C LEU A 118 -7.09 -7.26 7.78
N VAL A 119 -6.95 -7.71 6.55
CA VAL A 119 -7.90 -8.58 5.86
C VAL A 119 -7.20 -9.87 5.48
N ASN A 120 -7.71 -11.01 5.95
CA ASN A 120 -7.15 -12.31 5.61
C ASN A 120 -7.45 -12.68 4.15
N ASP A 121 -6.41 -13.09 3.41
CA ASP A 121 -6.51 -13.52 2.02
C ASP A 121 -6.20 -15.02 1.93
N GLU A 122 -7.20 -15.81 1.51
CA GLU A 122 -7.07 -17.25 1.36
C GLU A 122 -6.63 -17.70 -0.04
N THR A 123 -6.33 -16.73 -0.93
CA THR A 123 -5.93 -17.02 -2.31
C THR A 123 -4.63 -17.80 -2.37
N LEU A 124 -4.66 -19.01 -2.92
CA LEU A 124 -3.50 -19.90 -3.00
C LEU A 124 -2.33 -19.24 -3.75
N ALA A 125 -2.61 -18.61 -4.89
CA ALA A 125 -1.59 -17.94 -5.69
C ALA A 125 -0.85 -16.81 -4.92
N VAL A 126 -1.56 -16.07 -4.07
CA VAL A 126 -0.96 -15.04 -3.21
C VAL A 126 -0.05 -15.67 -2.15
N LYS A 127 -0.46 -16.78 -1.52
CA LYS A 127 0.36 -17.53 -0.56
C LYS A 127 1.61 -18.10 -1.21
N GLU A 128 1.49 -18.67 -2.42
CA GLU A 128 2.62 -19.18 -3.21
C GLU A 128 3.59 -18.06 -3.56
N GLU A 129 3.10 -16.93 -4.06
CA GLU A 129 3.93 -15.78 -4.41
C GLU A 129 4.65 -15.20 -3.18
N PHE A 130 3.95 -15.11 -2.03
CA PHE A 130 4.56 -14.66 -0.77
C PHE A 130 5.72 -15.57 -0.35
N LEU A 131 5.56 -16.89 -0.44
CA LEU A 131 6.61 -17.86 -0.14
C LEU A 131 7.75 -17.83 -1.17
N ASN A 132 7.44 -17.60 -2.45
CA ASN A 132 8.47 -17.52 -3.50
C ASN A 132 9.38 -16.30 -3.31
N ARG A 133 8.88 -15.23 -2.70
CA ARG A 133 9.67 -14.04 -2.34
C ARG A 133 10.41 -14.19 -1.01
N ASN A 134 10.09 -15.22 -0.21
CA ASN A 134 10.62 -15.44 1.13
C ASN A 134 10.92 -16.93 1.32
N GLU A 135 11.95 -17.42 0.60
CA GLU A 135 12.31 -18.84 0.52
C GLU A 135 12.55 -19.48 1.90
N GLU A 136 13.08 -18.72 2.88
CA GLU A 136 13.34 -19.17 4.24
C GLU A 136 12.06 -19.61 4.97
N LEU A 137 10.91 -19.05 4.60
CA LEU A 137 9.62 -19.41 5.21
C LEU A 137 9.11 -20.78 4.74
N LYS A 138 9.57 -21.30 3.60
CA LYS A 138 9.17 -22.60 3.05
C LYS A 138 9.54 -23.77 3.96
N SER A 139 10.52 -23.57 4.85
CA SER A 139 10.85 -24.56 5.89
C SER A 139 9.79 -24.70 6.97
N MET A 140 8.95 -23.69 7.17
CA MET A 140 7.95 -23.61 8.24
C MET A 140 6.50 -23.61 7.76
N TYR A 141 6.27 -23.20 6.50
CA TYR A 141 4.94 -23.00 5.93
C TYR A 141 4.86 -23.55 4.51
N ARG A 142 3.66 -23.98 4.15
CA ARG A 142 3.27 -24.34 2.79
C ARG A 142 2.04 -23.52 2.41
N ALA A 143 1.93 -23.15 1.14
CA ALA A 143 0.80 -22.35 0.67
C ALA A 143 -0.54 -23.10 0.74
N ASP A 144 -0.48 -24.44 0.58
CA ASP A 144 -1.62 -25.36 0.60
C ASP A 144 -1.93 -25.93 1.99
N ASP A 145 -1.20 -25.53 3.05
CA ASP A 145 -1.52 -25.96 4.40
C ASP A 145 -2.56 -25.05 5.08
N ASP A 146 -3.26 -25.61 6.06
CA ASP A 146 -4.28 -24.86 6.82
C ASP A 146 -3.68 -23.86 7.83
N ASN A 147 -2.35 -23.79 7.94
CA ASN A 147 -1.70 -22.97 8.95
C ASN A 147 -1.21 -21.62 8.42
N MET A 148 -0.86 -21.51 7.14
CA MET A 148 -0.40 -20.25 6.59
C MET A 148 -1.54 -19.25 6.42
N ALA A 149 -1.37 -18.06 6.98
CA ALA A 149 -2.25 -16.90 6.76
C ALA A 149 -1.45 -15.76 6.18
N VAL A 150 -1.90 -15.18 5.07
CA VAL A 150 -1.45 -13.90 4.53
C VAL A 150 -2.56 -12.89 4.70
N LEU A 151 -2.22 -11.69 5.18
CA LEU A 151 -3.19 -10.64 5.45
C LEU A 151 -2.73 -9.37 4.76
N TYR A 152 -3.60 -8.76 3.95
CA TYR A 152 -3.30 -7.44 3.38
C TYR A 152 -3.80 -6.32 4.29
N ILE A 153 -3.12 -5.18 4.17
CA ILE A 153 -3.44 -3.96 4.90
C ILE A 153 -4.37 -3.11 4.04
N GLN A 154 -5.50 -2.75 4.60
CA GLN A 154 -6.51 -1.88 4.01
C GLN A 154 -6.68 -0.61 4.83
N ASP A 155 -7.03 0.50 4.16
CA ASP A 155 -7.24 1.82 4.79
C ASP A 155 -6.04 2.26 5.64
N ALA A 156 -4.85 2.10 5.08
CA ALA A 156 -3.60 2.31 5.79
C ALA A 156 -3.29 3.78 6.05
N THR A 157 -2.78 4.06 7.24
CA THR A 157 -2.16 5.33 7.60
C THR A 157 -0.78 5.07 8.18
N ALA A 158 0.27 5.54 7.50
CA ALA A 158 1.63 5.52 8.00
C ALA A 158 2.05 6.91 8.47
N ARG A 159 2.67 6.97 9.67
CA ARG A 159 3.23 8.17 10.30
C ARG A 159 4.72 7.96 10.48
N PHE A 160 5.52 8.76 9.78
CA PHE A 160 6.98 8.77 9.91
C PHE A 160 7.35 9.80 10.99
N CYS A 161 7.99 9.32 12.03
CA CYS A 161 8.27 10.07 13.24
C CYS A 161 9.79 10.14 13.48
N SER A 162 10.25 11.22 14.11
CA SER A 162 11.62 11.37 14.57
C SER A 162 11.67 12.29 15.78
N PHE A 163 12.83 12.32 16.48
CA PHE A 163 13.05 13.27 17.55
C PHE A 163 13.41 14.70 17.07
N SER A 164 13.74 14.84 15.77
CA SER A 164 14.33 16.09 15.24
C SER A 164 13.50 16.76 14.15
N ALA A 165 12.48 16.09 13.62
CA ALA A 165 11.63 16.62 12.54
C ALA A 165 10.13 16.44 12.83
N PRO A 166 9.26 17.28 12.25
CA PRO A 166 7.81 17.08 12.32
C PRO A 166 7.37 15.73 11.75
N GLU A 167 6.29 15.19 12.32
CA GLU A 167 5.65 13.97 11.80
C GLU A 167 5.17 14.18 10.35
N ARG A 168 5.45 13.19 9.48
CA ARG A 168 4.91 13.12 8.12
C ARG A 168 3.94 11.94 8.00
N LYS A 169 2.79 12.17 7.40
CA LYS A 169 1.72 11.19 7.23
C LYS A 169 1.52 10.86 5.76
N VAL A 170 1.32 9.57 5.44
CA VAL A 170 0.85 9.09 4.14
C VAL A 170 -0.28 8.08 4.33
N THR A 171 -1.09 7.87 3.28
CA THR A 171 -2.22 6.91 3.27
C THR A 171 -2.21 6.09 1.99
N PHE A 172 -2.72 4.86 2.04
CA PHE A 172 -2.95 3.99 0.88
C PHE A 172 -3.99 2.92 1.18
#